data_8c9cbc92faaad69f9de2637757e30475
#
_entry.id   8c9cbc92faaad69f9de2637757e30475
#
_cell.length_a   1.000
_cell.length_b   1.000
_cell.length_c   1.000
_cell.angle_alpha   90.00
_cell.angle_beta   90.00
_cell.angle_gamma   90.00
#
_symmetry.space_group_name_H-M   'P 1'
#
loop_
_entity.id
_entity.type
_entity.pdbx_description
1 polymer ?
#
loop_
_entity_poly.entity_id
_entity_poly.type
_entity_poly.pdbx_seq_one_letter_code
_entity_poly.pdbx_strand_id
1 'polypeptide(L)'
;DEITVAESTANVSLLKGFSSRNSTALRIGEELIEFKGVSTTPPYKFTGCQRGAYGTKASSHKANEKGYRLKEVFSQFVPGEGTPLFHEIAKKTADIVNYCDFDGVYFDAIDASDIFEGQEYAWYHGGQFVAEVFKHLKRPVGMEMSTMFHHWWHYRSRWQAWDKPRRGYKRFVDVHLASIKEGEREHGI
;
A
#
# COMPACT_ATOMS: atom_id res chain seq x y z
N ASP A 1 -25.56 -8.04 -12.35
CA ASP A 1 -26.13 -6.70 -12.21
C ASP A 1 -25.27 -5.68 -12.93
N GLU A 2 -25.83 -4.52 -13.23
CA GLU A 2 -25.14 -3.37 -13.83
C GLU A 2 -25.40 -2.13 -12.98
N ILE A 3 -24.40 -1.24 -12.92
CA ILE A 3 -24.52 0.06 -12.26
C ILE A 3 -24.22 1.14 -13.30
N THR A 4 -25.21 1.96 -13.60
CA THR A 4 -25.03 3.11 -14.49
C THR A 4 -24.50 4.29 -13.69
N VAL A 5 -23.51 4.99 -14.24
CA VAL A 5 -22.88 6.14 -13.62
C VAL A 5 -22.97 7.37 -14.51
N ALA A 6 -23.03 8.54 -13.90
CA ALA A 6 -23.16 9.82 -14.62
C ALA A 6 -21.82 10.26 -15.25
N GLU A 7 -20.72 9.90 -14.62
CA GLU A 7 -19.37 10.27 -15.08
C GLU A 7 -18.78 9.20 -15.98
N SER A 8 -17.83 9.62 -16.85
CA SER A 8 -17.14 8.69 -17.73
C SER A 8 -16.37 7.60 -16.97
N THR A 9 -16.64 6.36 -17.32
CA THR A 9 -15.86 5.20 -16.84
C THR A 9 -14.56 5.00 -17.60
N ALA A 10 -14.27 5.84 -18.61
CA ALA A 10 -13.05 5.74 -19.41
C ALA A 10 -11.77 5.90 -18.54
N ASN A 11 -11.84 6.72 -17.50
CA ASN A 11 -10.76 6.91 -16.53
C ASN A 11 -10.69 5.80 -15.46
N VAL A 12 -11.67 4.92 -15.43
CA VAL A 12 -11.65 3.68 -14.67
C VAL A 12 -10.88 2.62 -15.46
N SER A 13 -9.92 3.05 -16.29
CA SER A 13 -9.12 2.12 -17.06
C SER A 13 -8.61 1.04 -16.11
N LEU A 14 -8.90 -0.19 -16.45
CA LEU A 14 -8.19 -1.36 -15.99
C LEU A 14 -6.74 -1.09 -16.41
N LEU A 15 -5.97 -0.43 -15.55
CA LEU A 15 -4.59 -0.09 -15.82
C LEU A 15 -3.88 -1.40 -16.21
N LYS A 16 -3.59 -1.51 -17.49
CA LYS A 16 -2.74 -2.57 -18.01
C LYS A 16 -1.34 -2.30 -17.46
N GLY A 17 -1.02 -2.92 -16.42
CA GLY A 17 0.28 -2.83 -15.78
C GLY A 17 0.22 -3.77 -14.60
N PHE A 18 1.20 -4.07 -13.92
CA PHE A 18 1.24 -5.01 -12.80
C PHE A 18 -0.16 -5.42 -12.34
N SER A 19 -0.60 -6.59 -12.74
CA SER A 19 -1.98 -7.09 -12.67
C SER A 19 -2.66 -7.00 -11.29
N SER A 20 -1.90 -6.69 -10.28
CA SER A 20 -2.30 -6.56 -8.89
C SER A 20 -2.78 -5.16 -8.47
N ARG A 21 -2.75 -4.17 -9.36
CA ARG A 21 -3.04 -2.75 -9.01
C ARG A 21 -4.41 -2.26 -9.44
N ASN A 22 -5.25 -3.16 -9.95
CA ASN A 22 -6.54 -2.80 -10.49
C ASN A 22 -7.64 -3.32 -9.61
N SER A 23 -8.13 -2.46 -8.72
CA SER A 23 -9.34 -2.79 -7.99
C SER A 23 -10.51 -2.94 -8.96
N THR A 24 -11.18 -4.06 -8.86
CA THR A 24 -12.48 -4.34 -9.45
C THR A 24 -13.62 -4.11 -8.45
N ALA A 25 -13.36 -3.34 -7.39
CA ALA A 25 -14.30 -3.10 -6.33
C ALA A 25 -14.70 -1.62 -6.22
N LEU A 26 -15.98 -1.41 -5.97
CA LEU A 26 -16.60 -0.14 -5.65
C LEU A 26 -17.11 -0.19 -4.21
N ARG A 27 -17.07 0.96 -3.54
CA ARG A 27 -17.81 1.20 -2.31
C ARG A 27 -18.92 2.20 -2.57
N ILE A 28 -20.16 1.85 -2.20
CA ILE A 28 -21.30 2.76 -2.19
C ILE A 28 -21.95 2.64 -0.79
N GLY A 29 -21.93 3.72 -0.03
CA GLY A 29 -22.29 3.65 1.39
C GLY A 29 -21.39 2.66 2.14
N GLU A 30 -21.99 1.67 2.78
CA GLU A 30 -21.27 0.59 3.49
C GLU A 30 -21.18 -0.71 2.66
N GLU A 31 -21.68 -0.72 1.44
CA GLU A 31 -21.64 -1.88 0.56
C GLU A 31 -20.40 -1.86 -0.31
N LEU A 32 -19.72 -3.02 -0.39
CA LEU A 32 -18.71 -3.29 -1.39
C LEU A 32 -19.32 -4.08 -2.56
N ILE A 33 -18.99 -3.67 -3.76
CA ILE A 33 -19.51 -4.25 -5.00
C ILE A 33 -18.34 -4.58 -5.91
N GLU A 34 -18.19 -5.84 -6.24
CA GLU A 34 -17.20 -6.28 -7.21
C GLU A 34 -17.78 -6.16 -8.63
N PHE A 35 -17.01 -5.69 -9.60
CA PHE A 35 -17.42 -5.61 -11.01
C PHE A 35 -16.42 -6.33 -11.92
N LYS A 36 -16.90 -6.84 -13.05
CA LYS A 36 -16.06 -7.56 -14.03
C LYS A 36 -15.62 -6.73 -15.20
N GLY A 37 -16.32 -5.65 -15.49
CA GLY A 37 -16.02 -4.81 -16.64
C GLY A 37 -16.63 -3.43 -16.53
N VAL A 38 -16.25 -2.56 -17.47
CA VAL A 38 -16.75 -1.20 -17.58
C VAL A 38 -17.13 -0.91 -19.03
N SER A 39 -18.21 -0.13 -19.25
CA SER A 39 -18.50 0.48 -20.55
C SER A 39 -17.70 1.77 -20.68
N THR A 40 -16.92 1.90 -21.74
CA THR A 40 -16.12 3.12 -22.00
C THR A 40 -16.87 4.14 -22.87
N THR A 41 -18.09 3.80 -23.29
CA THR A 41 -18.99 4.67 -24.07
C THR A 41 -20.31 4.84 -23.33
N PRO A 42 -21.02 5.98 -23.51
CA PRO A 42 -22.32 6.18 -22.91
C PRO A 42 -23.37 5.14 -23.36
N PRO A 43 -24.28 4.71 -22.48
CA PRO A 43 -24.29 5.02 -21.05
C PRO A 43 -23.15 4.33 -20.31
N TYR A 44 -22.41 5.08 -19.48
CA TYR A 44 -21.30 4.53 -18.73
C TYR A 44 -21.80 3.59 -17.64
N LYS A 45 -21.21 2.39 -17.57
CA LYS A 45 -21.65 1.33 -16.65
C LYS A 45 -20.48 0.54 -16.09
N PHE A 46 -20.68 0.08 -14.87
CA PHE A 46 -19.96 -1.09 -14.35
C PHE A 46 -20.80 -2.33 -14.63
N THR A 47 -20.18 -3.38 -15.16
CA THR A 47 -20.89 -4.58 -15.62
C THR A 47 -20.43 -5.82 -14.87
N GLY A 48 -21.31 -6.83 -14.79
CA GLY A 48 -21.02 -8.06 -14.06
C GLY A 48 -20.88 -7.85 -12.56
N CYS A 49 -21.63 -6.90 -12.00
CA CYS A 49 -21.55 -6.51 -10.59
C CYS A 49 -22.05 -7.60 -9.66
N GLN A 50 -21.23 -7.96 -8.68
CA GLN A 50 -21.59 -8.80 -7.54
C GLN A 50 -21.83 -7.89 -6.32
N ARG A 51 -23.07 -7.84 -5.85
CA ARG A 51 -23.52 -7.04 -4.71
C ARG A 51 -23.11 -7.69 -3.39
N GLY A 52 -22.87 -6.86 -2.37
CA GLY A 52 -22.51 -7.37 -1.04
C GLY A 52 -21.20 -8.16 -1.02
N ALA A 53 -20.24 -7.77 -1.84
CA ALA A 53 -18.93 -8.42 -1.92
C ALA A 53 -18.13 -8.27 -0.61
N TYR A 54 -17.13 -9.11 -0.42
CA TYR A 54 -16.19 -9.07 0.71
C TYR A 54 -16.87 -9.12 2.09
N GLY A 55 -18.01 -9.83 2.20
CA GLY A 55 -18.75 -9.98 3.46
C GLY A 55 -19.60 -8.78 3.85
N THR A 56 -19.75 -7.79 3.00
CA THR A 56 -20.69 -6.69 3.21
C THR A 56 -22.11 -7.10 2.83
N LYS A 57 -23.10 -6.31 3.23
CA LYS A 57 -24.51 -6.59 2.92
C LYS A 57 -24.98 -5.75 1.74
N ALA A 58 -25.57 -6.39 0.75
CA ALA A 58 -26.24 -5.68 -0.35
C ALA A 58 -27.37 -4.80 0.21
N SER A 59 -27.41 -3.56 -0.20
CA SER A 59 -28.36 -2.54 0.24
C SER A 59 -28.92 -1.73 -0.93
N SER A 60 -30.02 -1.03 -0.70
CA SER A 60 -30.56 -0.09 -1.68
C SER A 60 -29.78 1.21 -1.66
N HIS A 61 -29.46 1.72 -2.83
CA HIS A 61 -28.76 2.99 -3.01
C HIS A 61 -29.67 4.01 -3.69
N LYS A 62 -29.52 5.27 -3.29
CA LYS A 62 -30.26 6.37 -3.91
C LYS A 62 -29.65 6.72 -5.28
N ALA A 63 -30.47 7.25 -6.18
CA ALA A 63 -29.95 7.82 -7.40
C ALA A 63 -28.96 8.95 -7.07
N ASN A 64 -27.85 8.99 -7.80
CA ASN A 64 -26.73 9.94 -7.60
C ASN A 64 -25.98 9.79 -6.27
N GLU A 65 -26.10 8.67 -5.58
CA GLU A 65 -25.25 8.36 -4.45
C GLU A 65 -23.80 8.22 -4.92
N LYS A 66 -22.85 8.76 -4.15
CA LYS A 66 -21.44 8.70 -4.50
C LYS A 66 -20.89 7.28 -4.34
N GLY A 67 -20.26 6.79 -5.39
CA GLY A 67 -19.48 5.57 -5.39
C GLY A 67 -17.99 5.88 -5.38
N TYR A 68 -17.22 5.08 -4.67
CA TYR A 68 -15.76 5.21 -4.59
C TYR A 68 -15.12 3.93 -5.12
N ARG A 69 -14.18 4.08 -6.04
CA ARG A 69 -13.32 2.96 -6.44
C ARG A 69 -12.28 2.72 -5.36
N LEU A 70 -12.17 1.46 -4.93
CA LEU A 70 -11.16 1.09 -3.95
C LEU A 70 -9.78 0.94 -4.61
N LYS A 71 -8.75 1.31 -3.90
CA LYS A 71 -7.37 1.08 -4.30
C LYS A 71 -6.96 -0.31 -3.82
N GLU A 72 -6.49 -1.13 -4.73
CA GLU A 72 -6.14 -2.52 -4.46
C GLU A 72 -4.75 -2.84 -5.00
N VAL A 73 -3.94 -3.51 -4.20
CA VAL A 73 -2.63 -4.03 -4.58
C VAL A 73 -2.47 -5.41 -3.98
N PHE A 74 -2.00 -6.36 -4.76
CA PHE A 74 -1.83 -7.76 -4.32
C PHE A 74 -3.11 -8.36 -3.69
N SER A 75 -4.27 -8.05 -4.29
CA SER A 75 -5.59 -8.48 -3.79
C SER A 75 -5.93 -7.97 -2.37
N GLN A 76 -5.33 -6.87 -1.96
CA GLN A 76 -5.61 -6.20 -0.69
C GLN A 76 -5.96 -4.74 -0.93
N PHE A 77 -6.96 -4.25 -0.19
CA PHE A 77 -7.30 -2.84 -0.23
C PHE A 77 -6.30 -2.01 0.57
N VAL A 78 -5.81 -0.94 -0.04
CA VAL A 78 -4.86 -0.04 0.58
C VAL A 78 -5.60 1.13 1.23
N PRO A 79 -5.45 1.36 2.54
CA PRO A 79 -6.12 2.46 3.22
C PRO A 79 -5.56 3.80 2.76
N GLY A 80 -6.45 4.75 2.42
CA GLY A 80 -6.06 6.11 2.07
C GLY A 80 -5.48 6.86 3.27
N GLU A 81 -4.43 7.62 3.04
CA GLU A 81 -3.80 8.47 4.07
C GLU A 81 -4.81 9.38 4.75
N GLY A 82 -4.69 9.54 6.06
CA GLY A 82 -5.54 10.41 6.89
C GLY A 82 -6.99 9.92 7.04
N THR A 83 -7.36 8.77 6.49
CA THR A 83 -8.69 8.20 6.72
C THR A 83 -8.77 7.49 8.07
N PRO A 84 -9.97 7.37 8.68
CA PRO A 84 -10.12 6.59 9.92
C PRO A 84 -9.60 5.15 9.79
N LEU A 85 -9.80 4.52 8.64
CA LEU A 85 -9.32 3.17 8.36
C LEU A 85 -7.78 3.10 8.36
N PHE A 86 -7.11 4.11 7.81
CA PHE A 86 -5.65 4.21 7.83
C PHE A 86 -5.12 4.21 9.27
N HIS A 87 -5.66 5.05 10.13
CA HIS A 87 -5.27 5.13 11.54
C HIS A 87 -5.60 3.86 12.31
N GLU A 88 -6.76 3.26 12.03
CA GLU A 88 -7.18 2.00 12.67
C GLU A 88 -6.22 0.86 12.31
N ILE A 89 -5.86 0.69 11.04
CA ILE A 89 -4.94 -0.37 10.60
C ILE A 89 -3.55 -0.15 11.18
N ALA A 90 -3.03 1.08 11.14
CA ALA A 90 -1.73 1.41 11.72
C ALA A 90 -1.69 1.11 13.22
N LYS A 91 -2.72 1.52 13.96
CA LYS A 91 -2.83 1.22 15.38
C LYS A 91 -2.92 -0.28 15.65
N LYS A 92 -3.75 -1.03 14.93
CA LYS A 92 -3.85 -2.49 15.07
C LYS A 92 -2.52 -3.20 14.79
N THR A 93 -1.76 -2.73 13.80
CA THR A 93 -0.42 -3.24 13.51
C THR A 93 0.49 -3.05 14.73
N ALA A 94 0.52 -1.86 15.29
CA ALA A 94 1.31 -1.60 16.50
C ALA A 94 0.81 -2.38 17.72
N ASP A 95 -0.51 -2.54 17.87
CA ASP A 95 -1.09 -3.31 18.99
C ASP A 95 -0.64 -4.79 18.93
N ILE A 96 -0.54 -5.38 17.74
CA ILE A 96 0.00 -6.75 17.57
C ILE A 96 1.47 -6.81 17.99
N VAL A 97 2.30 -5.88 17.52
CA VAL A 97 3.72 -5.80 17.87
C VAL A 97 3.89 -5.67 19.38
N ASN A 98 3.12 -4.77 20.00
CA ASN A 98 3.14 -4.52 21.44
C ASN A 98 2.64 -5.73 22.26
N TYR A 99 1.58 -6.41 21.80
CA TYR A 99 0.99 -7.55 22.49
C TYR A 99 1.89 -8.79 22.46
N CYS A 100 2.48 -9.05 21.29
CA CYS A 100 3.40 -10.17 21.11
C CYS A 100 4.82 -9.88 21.58
N ASP A 101 5.10 -8.66 22.02
CA ASP A 101 6.43 -8.17 22.42
C ASP A 101 7.52 -8.41 21.38
N PHE A 102 7.20 -8.19 20.11
CA PHE A 102 8.14 -8.37 19.01
C PHE A 102 9.26 -7.32 19.04
N ASP A 103 10.48 -7.74 18.79
CA ASP A 103 11.66 -6.87 18.69
C ASP A 103 11.83 -6.24 17.30
N GLY A 104 11.06 -6.69 16.33
CA GLY A 104 11.12 -6.18 14.96
C GLY A 104 9.83 -6.34 14.20
N VAL A 105 9.68 -5.52 13.16
CA VAL A 105 8.58 -5.57 12.21
C VAL A 105 9.12 -5.50 10.79
N TYR A 106 8.54 -6.29 9.91
CA TYR A 106 8.82 -6.26 8.49
C TYR A 106 7.59 -5.75 7.72
N PHE A 107 7.78 -4.65 6.98
CA PHE A 107 6.75 -4.12 6.08
C PHE A 107 7.03 -4.60 4.66
N ASP A 108 6.30 -5.63 4.25
CA ASP A 108 6.40 -6.13 2.88
C ASP A 108 5.56 -5.32 1.91
N ALA A 109 6.03 -5.23 0.67
CA ALA A 109 5.34 -4.55 -0.42
C ALA A 109 4.90 -3.10 -0.11
N ILE A 110 5.59 -2.40 0.79
CA ILE A 110 5.24 -1.03 1.19
C ILE A 110 5.34 -0.02 0.02
N ASP A 111 6.14 -0.34 -1.01
CA ASP A 111 6.23 0.38 -2.27
C ASP A 111 4.94 0.34 -3.10
N ALA A 112 4.03 -0.57 -2.79
CA ALA A 112 2.70 -0.62 -3.37
C ALA A 112 1.86 0.65 -3.09
N SER A 113 2.30 1.50 -2.16
CA SER A 113 1.76 2.83 -1.93
C SER A 113 1.86 3.77 -3.14
N ASP A 114 2.63 3.41 -4.18
CA ASP A 114 2.65 4.10 -5.48
C ASP A 114 1.29 4.11 -6.20
N ILE A 115 0.35 3.26 -5.77
CA ILE A 115 -1.03 3.25 -6.29
C ILE A 115 -1.77 4.58 -6.05
N PHE A 116 -1.34 5.39 -5.08
CA PHE A 116 -1.99 6.67 -4.80
C PHE A 116 -1.61 7.74 -5.81
N GLU A 117 -0.34 8.04 -5.97
CA GLU A 117 0.17 9.14 -6.79
C GLU A 117 1.38 8.76 -7.67
N GLY A 118 1.67 7.47 -7.79
CA GLY A 118 2.79 6.97 -8.59
C GLY A 118 4.06 6.71 -7.78
N GLN A 119 5.07 6.16 -8.45
CA GLN A 119 6.30 5.71 -7.82
C GLN A 119 7.10 6.84 -7.15
N GLU A 120 7.01 8.04 -7.69
CA GLU A 120 7.73 9.21 -7.16
C GLU A 120 7.25 9.60 -5.75
N TYR A 121 5.99 9.29 -5.41
CA TYR A 121 5.38 9.59 -4.11
C TYR A 121 5.20 8.37 -3.21
N ALA A 122 5.56 7.18 -3.67
CA ALA A 122 5.41 5.96 -2.88
C ALA A 122 6.15 6.02 -1.54
N TRP A 123 7.32 6.62 -1.51
CA TRP A 123 8.09 6.85 -0.28
C TRP A 123 7.31 7.69 0.73
N TYR A 124 6.58 8.69 0.27
CA TYR A 124 5.80 9.57 1.14
C TYR A 124 4.62 8.82 1.76
N HIS A 125 3.75 8.23 0.93
CA HIS A 125 2.55 7.51 1.41
C HIS A 125 2.90 6.31 2.29
N GLY A 126 3.86 5.51 1.90
CA GLY A 126 4.34 4.41 2.73
C GLY A 126 4.99 4.90 4.03
N GLY A 127 5.77 6.00 3.97
CA GLY A 127 6.37 6.63 5.13
C GLY A 127 5.35 7.13 6.13
N GLN A 128 4.27 7.72 5.68
CA GLN A 128 3.18 8.15 6.57
C GLN A 128 2.57 6.96 7.32
N PHE A 129 2.37 5.82 6.65
CA PHE A 129 1.86 4.63 7.31
C PHE A 129 2.82 4.08 8.37
N VAL A 130 4.11 3.96 8.02
CA VAL A 130 5.14 3.51 8.96
C VAL A 130 5.23 4.46 10.16
N ALA A 131 5.26 5.76 9.91
CA ALA A 131 5.29 6.77 10.98
C ALA A 131 4.07 6.67 11.90
N GLU A 132 2.89 6.42 11.33
CA GLU A 132 1.67 6.24 12.13
C GLU A 132 1.73 4.97 13.00
N VAL A 133 2.23 3.86 12.46
CA VAL A 133 2.47 2.63 13.27
C VAL A 133 3.41 2.94 14.43
N PHE A 134 4.53 3.60 14.17
CA PHE A 134 5.54 3.89 15.18
C PHE A 134 5.04 4.78 16.32
N LYS A 135 4.09 5.68 16.06
CA LYS A 135 3.44 6.50 17.12
C LYS A 135 2.73 5.66 18.19
N HIS A 136 2.29 4.45 17.83
CA HIS A 136 1.53 3.57 18.72
C HIS A 136 2.39 2.46 19.36
N LEU A 137 3.67 2.38 19.03
CA LEU A 137 4.58 1.42 19.65
C LEU A 137 4.94 1.85 21.08
N LYS A 138 4.97 0.89 22.00
CA LYS A 138 5.31 1.14 23.42
C LYS A 138 6.82 1.27 23.64
N ARG A 139 7.63 0.73 22.74
CA ARG A 139 9.08 0.78 22.76
C ARG A 139 9.65 0.80 21.35
N PRO A 140 10.90 1.23 21.17
CA PRO A 140 11.57 1.09 19.88
C PRO A 140 11.66 -0.38 19.48
N VAL A 141 11.40 -0.67 18.20
CA VAL A 141 11.56 -1.99 17.58
C VAL A 141 12.40 -1.85 16.31
N GLY A 142 13.09 -2.92 15.94
CA GLY A 142 13.76 -2.99 14.65
C GLY A 142 12.74 -2.93 13.51
N MET A 143 13.08 -2.24 12.43
CA MET A 143 12.22 -2.15 11.27
C MET A 143 12.97 -2.52 9.99
N GLU A 144 12.35 -3.36 9.20
CA GLU A 144 12.79 -3.74 7.87
C GLU A 144 11.66 -3.62 6.86
N MET A 145 11.96 -3.50 5.58
CA MET A 145 10.97 -3.41 4.52
C MET A 145 11.49 -3.97 3.21
N SER A 146 10.58 -4.36 2.32
CA SER A 146 10.88 -4.88 0.98
C SER A 146 11.56 -3.87 0.07
N THR A 147 11.30 -2.60 0.24
CA THR A 147 11.81 -1.54 -0.63
C THR A 147 12.62 -0.52 0.15
N MET A 148 13.68 -0.02 -0.50
CA MET A 148 14.53 1.00 0.07
C MET A 148 14.14 2.37 -0.44
N PHE A 149 13.61 3.19 0.46
CA PHE A 149 13.45 4.61 0.23
C PHE A 149 14.45 5.40 1.09
N HIS A 150 15.24 6.25 0.50
CA HIS A 150 16.28 7.02 1.19
C HIS A 150 15.73 7.85 2.36
N HIS A 151 14.52 8.38 2.22
CA HIS A 151 13.86 9.20 3.22
C HIS A 151 13.53 8.47 4.54
N TRP A 152 13.64 7.15 4.56
CA TRP A 152 13.27 6.33 5.72
C TRP A 152 14.44 5.74 6.48
N TRP A 153 15.63 6.18 6.20
CA TRP A 153 16.85 5.66 6.83
C TRP A 153 16.76 5.64 8.36
N HIS A 154 16.10 6.62 8.97
CA HIS A 154 15.95 6.75 10.42
C HIS A 154 14.94 5.79 11.05
N TYR A 155 14.08 5.13 10.27
CA TYR A 155 13.19 4.08 10.76
C TYR A 155 13.79 2.68 10.59
N ARG A 156 14.75 2.52 9.71
CA ARG A 156 15.25 1.20 9.31
C ARG A 156 16.38 0.71 10.20
N SER A 157 16.27 -0.58 10.59
CA SER A 157 17.34 -1.30 11.30
C SER A 157 18.23 -2.12 10.37
N ARG A 158 17.76 -2.41 9.15
CA ARG A 158 18.47 -3.14 8.11
C ARG A 158 18.35 -2.46 6.75
N TRP A 159 19.37 -2.68 5.91
CA TRP A 159 19.45 -2.05 4.60
C TRP A 159 18.39 -2.55 3.64
N GLN A 160 18.22 -3.88 3.50
CA GLN A 160 17.31 -4.48 2.53
C GLN A 160 17.22 -5.99 2.69
N ALA A 161 16.03 -6.56 2.47
CA ALA A 161 15.73 -8.00 2.51
C ALA A 161 15.53 -8.61 1.11
N TRP A 162 16.34 -8.25 0.13
CA TRP A 162 16.18 -8.82 -1.21
C TRP A 162 17.09 -10.02 -1.41
N ASP A 163 16.52 -11.13 -1.90
CA ASP A 163 17.25 -12.29 -2.37
C ASP A 163 17.95 -11.98 -3.70
N LYS A 164 19.11 -11.37 -3.60
CA LYS A 164 19.96 -11.12 -4.78
C LYS A 164 20.87 -12.31 -5.04
N PRO A 165 21.25 -12.58 -6.30
CA PRO A 165 22.25 -13.59 -6.59
C PRO A 165 23.54 -13.33 -5.80
N ARG A 166 24.03 -14.34 -5.08
CA ARG A 166 25.13 -14.22 -4.11
C ARG A 166 26.35 -13.44 -4.65
N ARG A 167 26.72 -13.66 -5.93
CA ARG A 167 27.91 -13.02 -6.51
C ARG A 167 27.73 -11.51 -6.74
N GLY A 168 26.59 -11.09 -7.25
CA GLY A 168 26.31 -9.67 -7.48
C GLY A 168 26.12 -8.90 -6.17
N TYR A 169 25.45 -9.52 -5.22
CA TYR A 169 25.19 -8.91 -3.91
C TYR A 169 26.48 -8.76 -3.09
N LYS A 170 27.33 -9.81 -3.09
CA LYS A 170 28.61 -9.71 -2.39
C LYS A 170 29.46 -8.54 -2.87
N ARG A 171 29.56 -8.35 -4.19
CA ARG A 171 30.33 -7.22 -4.74
C ARG A 171 29.77 -5.85 -4.29
N PHE A 172 28.46 -5.72 -4.27
CA PHE A 172 27.80 -4.50 -3.79
C PHE A 172 28.11 -4.24 -2.31
N VAL A 173 27.98 -5.27 -1.47
CA VAL A 173 28.29 -5.18 -0.03
C VAL A 173 29.77 -4.88 0.20
N ASP A 174 30.66 -5.54 -0.53
CA ASP A 174 32.12 -5.32 -0.39
C ASP A 174 32.50 -3.86 -0.74
N VAL A 175 31.94 -3.29 -1.80
CA VAL A 175 32.15 -1.89 -2.18
C VAL A 175 31.60 -0.93 -1.13
N HIS A 176 30.39 -1.22 -0.63
CA HIS A 176 29.75 -0.41 0.39
C HIS A 176 30.53 -0.43 1.73
N LEU A 177 30.94 -1.60 2.18
CA LEU A 177 31.76 -1.75 3.39
C LEU A 177 33.13 -1.07 3.23
N ALA A 178 33.71 -1.11 2.05
CA ALA A 178 34.98 -0.42 1.79
C ALA A 178 34.80 1.09 1.92
N SER A 179 33.72 1.66 1.35
CA SER A 179 33.47 3.11 1.45
C SER A 179 33.16 3.59 2.87
N ILE A 180 32.48 2.76 3.68
CA ILE A 180 32.24 3.06 5.11
C ILE A 180 33.59 3.11 5.86
N LYS A 181 34.46 2.12 5.66
CA LYS A 181 35.78 2.08 6.29
C LYS A 181 36.67 3.25 5.91
N GLU A 182 36.57 3.75 4.68
CA GLU A 182 37.26 4.98 4.28
C GLU A 182 36.71 6.21 5.02
N GLY A 183 35.36 6.34 5.07
CA GLY A 183 34.71 7.43 5.82
C GLY A 183 35.06 7.41 7.31
N GLU A 184 35.11 6.24 7.95
CA GLU A 184 35.55 6.11 9.33
C GLU A 184 37.02 6.56 9.54
N ARG A 185 37.91 6.28 8.59
CA ARG A 185 39.32 6.74 8.65
C ARG A 185 39.44 8.24 8.48
N GLU A 186 38.68 8.84 7.58
CA GLU A 186 38.73 10.28 7.30
C GLU A 186 38.13 11.12 8.42
N HIS A 187 37.15 10.60 9.13
CA HIS A 187 36.44 11.35 10.15
C HIS A 187 36.78 10.94 11.60
N GLY A 188 37.71 10.01 11.78
CA GLY A 188 38.26 9.67 13.09
C GLY A 188 37.24 9.02 14.06
N ILE A 189 36.25 8.32 13.48
CA ILE A 189 35.23 7.58 14.24
C ILE A 189 35.67 6.13 14.42
#